data_69caf092ea4840ccafec0031133fb1c2
#
_entry.id   69caf092ea4840ccafec0031133fb1c2
#
_cell.length_a   1.000
_cell.length_b   1.000
_cell.length_c   1.000
_cell.angle_alpha   90.00
_cell.angle_beta   90.00
_cell.angle_gamma   90.00
#
_symmetry.space_group_name_H-M   'P 1'
#
loop_
_entity.id
_entity.type
_entity.pdbx_description
1 polymer ?
#
loop_
_entity_poly.entity_id
_entity_poly.type
_entity_poly.pdbx_seq_one_letter_code
_entity_poly.pdbx_strand_id
1 'polypeptide(L)'
;MRKSYLDYAMSVIVSRALPDVRDGLKPVHRRILYAMMEGNYDWSKPPRKSARIVGDVMGNYHPHGDSSIYEAMVRMAQDFSMRLPLVEGQGNFGSIDGDPAAAMRYTESRLARAAESLLRDIDKDTVEFTANYDETQLEPTVLPAEYPNLLVNGANGIAVGMATNIPPHNPGEVIAACEAYIRDPLITTEALTEIVPGPDFPTGGLIMGRHGIREAYATGRGSVIMRAKAEVQTTAKDREVIVVHEIPYQVNKAQLLERIGEMVREKTIEGISDIRDESDRNGRSEEHTSELQSPDHLVCRLLLEK
;
A
#
# COMPACT_ATOMS: atom_id res chain seq x y z
N MET A 1 -25.69 -5.73 27.03
CA MET A 1 -24.77 -6.53 26.23
C MET A 1 -25.10 -6.50 24.72
N ARG A 2 -26.29 -6.93 24.26
CA ARG A 2 -26.61 -6.96 22.81
C ARG A 2 -26.53 -5.58 22.12
N LYS A 3 -27.09 -4.54 22.74
CA LYS A 3 -27.05 -3.17 22.23
C LYS A 3 -25.61 -2.64 22.19
N SER A 4 -24.87 -2.78 23.30
CA SER A 4 -23.47 -2.32 23.39
C SER A 4 -22.54 -3.04 22.39
N TYR A 5 -22.81 -4.32 22.09
CA TYR A 5 -22.06 -5.04 21.04
C TYR A 5 -22.38 -4.52 19.64
N LEU A 6 -23.66 -4.22 19.36
CA LEU A 6 -24.08 -3.62 18.10
C LEU A 6 -23.45 -2.22 17.91
N ASP A 7 -23.50 -1.39 18.95
CA ASP A 7 -22.93 -0.04 18.92
C ASP A 7 -21.40 -0.10 18.68
N TYR A 8 -20.71 -1.04 19.35
CA TYR A 8 -19.30 -1.30 19.11
C TYR A 8 -19.03 -1.79 17.69
N ALA A 9 -19.79 -2.76 17.20
CA ALA A 9 -19.64 -3.29 15.85
C ALA A 9 -19.84 -2.21 14.79
N MET A 10 -20.87 -1.38 14.94
CA MET A 10 -21.15 -0.24 14.05
C MET A 10 -20.01 0.79 14.08
N SER A 11 -19.52 1.12 15.26
CA SER A 11 -18.37 2.02 15.43
C SER A 11 -17.11 1.47 14.71
N VAL A 12 -16.80 0.19 14.85
CA VAL A 12 -15.65 -0.43 14.16
C VAL A 12 -15.84 -0.42 12.64
N ILE A 13 -17.04 -0.68 12.14
CA ILE A 13 -17.32 -0.70 10.70
C ILE A 13 -17.18 0.71 10.12
N VAL A 14 -17.91 1.68 10.66
CA VAL A 14 -18.06 3.02 10.06
C VAL A 14 -16.87 3.92 10.38
N SER A 15 -16.34 3.86 11.62
CA SER A 15 -15.39 4.86 12.10
C SER A 15 -13.95 4.36 12.22
N ARG A 16 -13.64 3.12 11.79
CA ARG A 16 -12.29 2.58 11.99
C ARG A 16 -11.77 1.73 10.83
N ALA A 17 -12.52 0.70 10.41
CA ALA A 17 -11.97 -0.38 9.60
C ALA A 17 -12.12 -0.17 8.10
N LEU A 18 -13.20 0.47 7.66
CA LEU A 18 -13.49 0.64 6.24
C LEU A 18 -13.09 2.03 5.74
N PRO A 19 -12.59 2.13 4.50
CA PRO A 19 -12.33 3.40 3.87
C PRO A 19 -13.63 4.07 3.40
N ASP A 20 -13.64 5.40 3.32
CA ASP A 20 -14.68 6.12 2.59
C ASP A 20 -14.45 5.95 1.08
N VAL A 21 -15.51 5.71 0.32
CA VAL A 21 -15.41 5.49 -1.12
C VAL A 21 -14.95 6.73 -1.88
N ARG A 22 -15.21 7.92 -1.35
CA ARG A 22 -14.92 9.22 -2.00
C ARG A 22 -13.43 9.54 -1.99
N ASP A 23 -12.72 9.31 -0.87
CA ASP A 23 -11.29 9.62 -0.72
C ASP A 23 -10.39 8.40 -0.51
N GLY A 24 -10.97 7.19 -0.37
CA GLY A 24 -10.23 5.95 -0.18
C GLY A 24 -9.50 5.83 1.15
N LEU A 25 -9.84 6.65 2.14
CA LEU A 25 -9.11 6.76 3.39
C LEU A 25 -9.93 6.24 4.58
N LYS A 26 -9.26 5.59 5.51
CA LYS A 26 -9.78 5.37 6.86
C LYS A 26 -9.65 6.66 7.68
N PRO A 27 -10.44 6.83 8.76
CA PRO A 27 -10.37 8.04 9.59
C PRO A 27 -8.96 8.37 10.07
N VAL A 28 -8.15 7.39 10.48
CA VAL A 28 -6.77 7.63 10.93
C VAL A 28 -5.89 8.21 9.83
N HIS A 29 -6.00 7.70 8.60
CA HIS A 29 -5.22 8.19 7.46
C HIS A 29 -5.61 9.62 7.10
N ARG A 30 -6.92 9.91 7.04
CA ARG A 30 -7.44 11.26 6.77
C ARG A 30 -6.98 12.26 7.81
N ARG A 31 -7.05 11.91 9.08
CA ARG A 31 -6.59 12.75 10.20
C ARG A 31 -5.09 13.03 10.16
N ILE A 32 -4.28 12.04 9.77
CA ILE A 32 -2.83 12.22 9.58
C ILE A 32 -2.56 13.22 8.47
N LEU A 33 -3.15 13.03 7.28
CA LEU A 33 -2.93 13.93 6.14
C LEU A 33 -3.42 15.35 6.44
N TYR A 34 -4.58 15.48 7.07
CA TYR A 34 -5.14 16.76 7.47
C TYR A 34 -4.26 17.47 8.50
N ALA A 35 -3.84 16.79 9.58
CA ALA A 35 -2.94 17.36 10.57
C ALA A 35 -1.59 17.78 9.97
N MET A 36 -1.06 17.01 9.00
CA MET A 36 0.17 17.37 8.30
C MET A 36 0.00 18.63 7.44
N MET A 37 -1.16 18.81 6.83
CA MET A 37 -1.48 20.03 6.08
C MET A 37 -1.61 21.24 7.01
N GLU A 38 -2.39 21.13 8.09
CA GLU A 38 -2.55 22.18 9.10
C GLU A 38 -1.21 22.57 9.76
N GLY A 39 -0.35 21.57 10.04
CA GLY A 39 1.00 21.76 10.55
C GLY A 39 1.98 22.33 9.50
N ASN A 40 1.53 22.50 8.26
CA ASN A 40 2.32 23.01 7.14
C ASN A 40 3.55 22.13 6.82
N TYR A 41 3.37 20.80 6.89
CA TYR A 41 4.39 19.78 6.60
C TYR A 41 4.26 19.29 5.15
N ASP A 42 4.20 20.22 4.21
CA ASP A 42 4.03 19.92 2.79
C ASP A 42 5.33 19.43 2.12
N TRP A 43 5.19 18.84 0.94
CA TRP A 43 6.27 18.23 0.17
C TRP A 43 7.41 19.21 -0.20
N SER A 44 7.11 20.52 -0.28
CA SER A 44 8.09 21.55 -0.64
C SER A 44 8.97 21.99 0.53
N LYS A 45 8.64 21.56 1.76
CA LYS A 45 9.31 21.95 3.00
C LYS A 45 10.17 20.82 3.55
N PRO A 46 11.16 21.16 4.40
CA PRO A 46 11.93 20.13 5.10
C PRO A 46 11.04 19.21 5.92
N PRO A 47 11.32 17.89 5.95
CA PRO A 47 10.57 16.95 6.76
C PRO A 47 10.68 17.28 8.25
N ARG A 48 9.72 16.82 9.05
CA ARG A 48 9.67 17.01 10.49
C ARG A 48 9.71 15.68 11.21
N LYS A 49 10.16 15.68 12.47
CA LYS A 49 10.17 14.47 13.29
C LYS A 49 8.79 13.82 13.31
N SER A 50 8.73 12.53 12.99
CA SER A 50 7.47 11.78 12.96
C SER A 50 6.74 11.83 14.30
N ALA A 51 7.48 11.83 15.41
CA ALA A 51 6.91 11.97 16.75
C ALA A 51 6.11 13.27 16.95
N ARG A 52 6.48 14.37 16.30
CA ARG A 52 5.74 15.63 16.34
C ARG A 52 4.40 15.48 15.63
N ILE A 53 4.43 14.94 14.40
CA ILE A 53 3.22 14.72 13.60
C ILE A 53 2.25 13.79 14.33
N VAL A 54 2.75 12.69 14.89
CA VAL A 54 1.95 11.75 15.70
C VAL A 54 1.33 12.45 16.91
N GLY A 55 2.10 13.31 17.60
CA GLY A 55 1.61 14.11 18.73
C GLY A 55 0.48 15.07 18.32
N ASP A 56 0.64 15.78 17.20
CA ASP A 56 -0.39 16.71 16.68
C ASP A 56 -1.68 15.94 16.31
N VAL A 57 -1.56 14.79 15.66
CA VAL A 57 -2.70 13.93 15.31
C VAL A 57 -3.42 13.39 16.55
N MET A 58 -2.67 12.89 17.51
CA MET A 58 -3.21 12.30 18.73
C MET A 58 -3.90 13.36 19.60
N GLY A 59 -3.27 14.53 19.72
CA GLY A 59 -3.78 15.62 20.57
C GLY A 59 -5.02 16.31 20.00
N ASN A 60 -5.08 16.46 18.67
CA ASN A 60 -6.13 17.27 18.05
C ASN A 60 -7.27 16.45 17.44
N TYR A 61 -7.01 15.23 16.92
CA TYR A 61 -7.99 14.54 16.07
C TYR A 61 -8.23 13.07 16.43
N HIS A 62 -7.21 12.35 16.91
CA HIS A 62 -7.30 10.90 17.03
C HIS A 62 -6.86 10.40 18.42
N PRO A 63 -7.77 10.35 19.42
CA PRO A 63 -7.45 10.03 20.82
C PRO A 63 -7.21 8.52 21.01
N HIS A 64 -6.24 7.96 20.30
CA HIS A 64 -5.82 6.54 20.35
C HIS A 64 -4.32 6.46 20.57
N GLY A 65 -3.79 5.24 20.73
CA GLY A 65 -2.36 5.02 20.96
C GLY A 65 -1.48 5.57 19.83
N ASP A 66 -0.38 6.22 20.21
CA ASP A 66 0.62 6.80 19.32
C ASP A 66 1.22 5.78 18.34
N SER A 67 1.44 4.54 18.78
CA SER A 67 1.95 3.46 17.94
C SER A 67 1.03 3.19 16.75
N SER A 68 -0.28 3.15 16.95
CA SER A 68 -1.24 2.90 15.86
C SER A 68 -1.27 4.03 14.83
N ILE A 69 -1.11 5.28 15.27
CA ILE A 69 -1.01 6.45 14.39
C ILE A 69 0.30 6.39 13.60
N TYR A 70 1.40 6.10 14.29
CA TYR A 70 2.71 6.00 13.65
C TYR A 70 2.77 4.87 12.61
N GLU A 71 2.26 3.67 12.92
CA GLU A 71 2.19 2.55 11.98
C GLU A 71 1.35 2.89 10.74
N ALA A 72 0.23 3.59 10.91
CA ALA A 72 -0.58 4.06 9.78
C ALA A 72 0.20 5.05 8.90
N MET A 73 0.93 6.00 9.52
CA MET A 73 1.78 6.96 8.80
C MET A 73 2.94 6.26 8.08
N VAL A 74 3.61 5.31 8.75
CA VAL A 74 4.68 4.49 8.16
C VAL A 74 4.19 3.78 6.92
N ARG A 75 3.02 3.14 6.98
CA ARG A 75 2.45 2.43 5.83
C ARG A 75 2.17 3.36 4.65
N MET A 76 1.74 4.60 4.89
CA MET A 76 1.55 5.59 3.83
C MET A 76 2.84 6.08 3.19
N ALA A 77 4.01 5.83 3.81
CA ALA A 77 5.32 6.19 3.29
C ALA A 77 6.06 5.02 2.60
N GLN A 78 5.55 3.78 2.72
CA GLN A 78 6.17 2.60 2.15
C GLN A 78 5.80 2.43 0.68
N ASP A 79 6.78 2.46 -0.21
CA ASP A 79 6.63 2.28 -1.66
C ASP A 79 6.24 0.84 -2.06
N PHE A 80 6.58 -0.15 -1.22
CA PHE A 80 6.14 -1.54 -1.38
C PHE A 80 4.73 -1.81 -0.81
N SER A 81 4.14 -0.87 -0.07
CA SER A 81 2.79 -0.97 0.49
C SER A 81 1.77 -0.14 -0.26
N MET A 82 2.18 1.01 -0.79
CA MET A 82 1.34 1.98 -1.49
C MET A 82 1.72 2.07 -2.95
N ARG A 83 0.75 2.01 -3.86
CA ARG A 83 1.00 2.23 -5.29
C ARG A 83 1.42 3.66 -5.57
N LEU A 84 0.87 4.58 -4.79
CA LEU A 84 1.21 6.00 -4.80
C LEU A 84 1.35 6.47 -3.34
N PRO A 85 2.58 6.54 -2.79
CA PRO A 85 2.79 6.98 -1.42
C PRO A 85 2.21 8.36 -1.15
N LEU A 86 1.59 8.53 0.02
CA LEU A 86 0.96 9.77 0.47
C LEU A 86 1.82 10.54 1.47
N VAL A 87 2.82 9.88 2.04
CA VAL A 87 3.80 10.46 2.95
C VAL A 87 5.20 10.20 2.40
N GLU A 88 6.07 11.18 2.47
CA GLU A 88 7.50 11.02 2.24
C GLU A 88 8.20 10.86 3.58
N GLY A 89 8.95 9.76 3.72
CA GLY A 89 9.71 9.43 4.92
C GLY A 89 11.21 9.60 4.72
N GLN A 90 11.90 10.12 5.76
CA GLN A 90 13.34 10.12 5.84
C GLN A 90 13.79 9.29 7.05
N GLY A 91 14.66 8.33 6.81
CA GLY A 91 15.11 7.34 7.78
C GLY A 91 14.61 5.93 7.46
N ASN A 92 14.54 5.05 8.46
CA ASN A 92 14.06 3.68 8.28
C ASN A 92 12.55 3.59 8.52
N PHE A 93 11.79 3.35 7.46
CA PHE A 93 10.34 3.12 7.45
C PHE A 93 9.96 1.65 7.27
N GLY A 94 10.85 0.74 7.63
CA GLY A 94 10.66 -0.69 7.44
C GLY A 94 11.15 -1.19 6.08
N SER A 95 11.02 -2.49 5.85
CA SER A 95 11.43 -3.13 4.60
C SER A 95 10.43 -4.21 4.17
N ILE A 96 10.57 -4.67 2.94
CA ILE A 96 9.78 -5.78 2.40
C ILE A 96 10.12 -7.11 3.10
N ASP A 97 11.23 -7.18 3.83
CA ASP A 97 11.62 -8.31 4.68
C ASP A 97 10.81 -8.37 5.98
N GLY A 98 9.99 -7.35 6.23
CA GLY A 98 9.19 -7.26 7.44
C GLY A 98 9.91 -6.60 8.61
N ASP A 99 11.05 -5.97 8.37
CA ASP A 99 11.70 -5.18 9.40
C ASP A 99 10.79 -4.04 9.85
N PRO A 100 10.68 -3.79 11.16
CA PRO A 100 9.90 -2.68 11.65
C PRO A 100 10.55 -1.35 11.32
N ALA A 101 9.74 -0.30 11.20
CA ALA A 101 10.24 1.06 11.13
C ALA A 101 11.01 1.43 12.41
N ALA A 102 12.00 2.29 12.28
CA ALA A 102 12.66 2.89 13.44
C ALA A 102 11.66 3.67 14.28
N ALA A 103 11.95 3.83 15.59
CA ALA A 103 11.08 4.59 16.47
C ALA A 103 10.87 6.02 15.95
N MET A 104 9.65 6.56 16.11
CA MET A 104 9.20 7.84 15.54
C MET A 104 10.05 9.06 15.92
N ARG A 105 10.87 8.97 16.98
CA ARG A 105 11.83 10.00 17.36
C ARG A 105 13.05 10.09 16.43
N TYR A 106 13.33 9.02 15.67
CA TYR A 106 14.46 8.97 14.73
C TYR A 106 14.05 9.26 13.29
N THR A 107 12.81 8.97 12.91
CA THR A 107 12.31 9.20 11.55
C THR A 107 11.76 10.62 11.39
N GLU A 108 11.75 11.08 10.14
CA GLU A 108 11.18 12.36 9.76
C GLU A 108 10.21 12.14 8.59
N SER A 109 9.15 12.95 8.54
CA SER A 109 8.09 12.81 7.55
C SER A 109 7.58 14.15 7.07
N ARG A 110 7.03 14.16 5.85
CA ARG A 110 6.26 15.25 5.25
C ARG A 110 5.21 14.67 4.31
N LEU A 111 4.24 15.48 3.88
CA LEU A 111 3.31 15.08 2.84
C LEU A 111 4.06 14.76 1.54
N ALA A 112 3.68 13.70 0.86
CA ALA A 112 4.08 13.47 -0.51
C ALA A 112 3.30 14.39 -1.46
N ARG A 113 3.85 14.65 -2.64
CA ARG A 113 3.20 15.51 -3.64
C ARG A 113 1.81 14.98 -4.04
N ALA A 114 1.64 13.66 -4.06
CA ALA A 114 0.34 13.04 -4.37
C ALA A 114 -0.75 13.37 -3.34
N ALA A 115 -0.38 13.54 -2.07
CA ALA A 115 -1.34 13.89 -1.03
C ALA A 115 -1.88 15.32 -1.18
N GLU A 116 -1.14 16.22 -1.83
CA GLU A 116 -1.61 17.57 -2.14
C GLU A 116 -2.91 17.53 -2.98
N SER A 117 -2.97 16.63 -3.97
CA SER A 117 -4.17 16.47 -4.80
C SER A 117 -5.37 15.87 -4.05
N LEU A 118 -5.15 15.20 -2.92
CA LEU A 118 -6.25 14.77 -2.07
C LEU A 118 -6.79 15.90 -1.18
N LEU A 119 -5.94 16.86 -0.84
CA LEU A 119 -6.22 17.96 0.10
C LEU A 119 -6.58 19.27 -0.62
N ARG A 120 -6.35 19.36 -1.94
CA ARG A 120 -6.55 20.60 -2.70
C ARG A 120 -7.98 21.08 -2.58
N ASP A 121 -8.13 22.39 -2.44
CA ASP A 121 -9.41 23.07 -2.31
C ASP A 121 -10.23 22.73 -1.03
N ILE A 122 -9.61 22.14 -0.02
CA ILE A 122 -10.27 21.82 1.26
C ILE A 122 -10.75 23.05 2.01
N ASP A 123 -10.11 24.21 1.78
CA ASP A 123 -10.42 25.53 2.33
C ASP A 123 -11.53 26.27 1.57
N LYS A 124 -12.07 25.68 0.49
CA LYS A 124 -13.05 26.30 -0.42
C LYS A 124 -14.47 25.77 -0.25
N ASP A 125 -14.81 25.26 0.95
CA ASP A 125 -16.14 24.72 1.26
C ASP A 125 -16.56 23.57 0.34
N THR A 126 -15.60 22.73 -0.05
CA THR A 126 -15.80 21.60 -0.94
C THR A 126 -16.24 20.33 -0.22
N VAL A 127 -15.98 20.24 1.09
CA VAL A 127 -16.29 19.08 1.94
C VAL A 127 -16.84 19.54 3.29
N GLU A 128 -17.62 18.68 3.93
CA GLU A 128 -18.17 18.94 5.26
C GLU A 128 -17.14 18.72 6.35
N PHE A 129 -17.21 19.57 7.38
CA PHE A 129 -16.42 19.47 8.59
C PHE A 129 -17.32 19.09 9.78
N THR A 130 -16.74 18.37 10.72
CA THR A 130 -17.37 18.02 11.99
C THR A 130 -16.46 18.38 13.15
N ALA A 131 -17.02 18.54 14.35
CA ALA A 131 -16.22 18.73 15.55
C ALA A 131 -15.35 17.49 15.81
N ASN A 132 -14.12 17.72 16.27
CA ASN A 132 -13.23 16.66 16.75
C ASN A 132 -13.77 16.05 18.05
N TYR A 133 -13.03 15.09 18.65
CA TYR A 133 -13.47 14.32 19.81
C TYR A 133 -13.73 15.16 21.08
N ASP A 134 -13.12 16.32 21.24
CA ASP A 134 -13.26 17.23 22.39
C ASP A 134 -13.95 18.56 22.04
N GLU A 135 -14.49 18.67 20.82
CA GLU A 135 -15.21 19.85 20.30
C GLU A 135 -14.38 21.15 20.26
N THR A 136 -13.05 21.05 20.32
CA THR A 136 -12.15 22.21 20.30
C THR A 136 -11.73 22.61 18.89
N GLN A 137 -11.78 21.68 17.94
CA GLN A 137 -11.36 21.89 16.54
C GLN A 137 -12.35 21.23 15.58
N LEU A 138 -12.21 21.55 14.29
CA LEU A 138 -12.96 20.92 13.23
C LEU A 138 -12.05 19.95 12.45
N GLU A 139 -12.60 18.83 12.04
CA GLU A 139 -11.93 17.87 11.14
C GLU A 139 -12.81 17.59 9.91
N PRO A 140 -12.22 17.34 8.72
CA PRO A 140 -12.99 17.04 7.53
C PRO A 140 -13.58 15.63 7.62
N THR A 141 -14.84 15.47 7.21
CA THR A 141 -15.49 14.17 7.14
C THR A 141 -14.94 13.31 6.00
N VAL A 142 -14.44 13.98 4.94
CA VAL A 142 -13.84 13.39 3.75
C VAL A 142 -12.88 14.42 3.15
N LEU A 143 -11.86 13.98 2.39
CA LEU A 143 -11.00 14.89 1.64
C LEU A 143 -11.60 15.17 0.24
N PRO A 144 -11.30 16.34 -0.37
CA PRO A 144 -11.79 16.70 -1.70
C PRO A 144 -11.42 15.71 -2.81
N ALA A 145 -10.21 15.12 -2.73
CA ALA A 145 -9.72 14.03 -3.57
C ALA A 145 -9.89 14.23 -5.09
N GLU A 146 -8.96 14.92 -5.74
CA GLU A 146 -8.98 15.15 -7.19
C GLU A 146 -8.83 13.87 -8.04
N TYR A 147 -8.40 12.76 -7.44
CA TYR A 147 -8.31 11.46 -8.09
C TYR A 147 -8.88 10.35 -7.19
N PRO A 148 -9.39 9.24 -7.77
CA PRO A 148 -10.01 8.17 -7.00
C PRO A 148 -8.95 7.33 -6.27
N ASN A 149 -8.49 7.82 -5.13
CA ASN A 149 -7.44 7.20 -4.33
C ASN A 149 -7.81 5.77 -3.88
N LEU A 150 -9.11 5.47 -3.68
CA LEU A 150 -9.54 4.11 -3.36
C LEU A 150 -9.13 3.09 -4.42
N LEU A 151 -9.19 3.46 -5.70
CA LEU A 151 -8.76 2.59 -6.80
C LEU A 151 -7.25 2.61 -6.96
N VAL A 152 -6.61 3.78 -6.85
CA VAL A 152 -5.17 3.92 -7.05
C VAL A 152 -4.39 3.15 -5.99
N ASN A 153 -4.66 3.36 -4.71
CA ASN A 153 -3.94 2.73 -3.62
C ASN A 153 -4.61 1.47 -3.06
N GLY A 154 -5.86 1.23 -3.45
CA GLY A 154 -6.64 0.16 -2.84
C GLY A 154 -6.92 0.41 -1.36
N ALA A 155 -7.52 -0.56 -0.71
CA ALA A 155 -7.69 -0.57 0.73
C ALA A 155 -7.94 -1.99 1.24
N ASN A 156 -7.44 -2.29 2.42
CA ASN A 156 -7.82 -3.49 3.15
C ASN A 156 -8.37 -3.12 4.53
N GLY A 157 -9.32 -3.87 5.03
CA GLY A 157 -9.88 -3.65 6.35
C GLY A 157 -10.67 -4.84 6.83
N ILE A 158 -10.54 -5.13 8.13
CA ILE A 158 -11.28 -6.19 8.80
C ILE A 158 -12.15 -5.53 9.85
N ALA A 159 -13.45 -5.62 9.66
CA ALA A 159 -14.46 -5.13 10.58
C ALA A 159 -15.22 -6.30 11.23
N VAL A 160 -16.15 -5.97 12.09
CA VAL A 160 -17.02 -6.99 12.71
C VAL A 160 -18.03 -7.48 11.67
N GLY A 161 -17.95 -8.74 11.28
CA GLY A 161 -18.87 -9.36 10.33
C GLY A 161 -18.64 -9.07 8.85
N MET A 162 -17.66 -8.22 8.50
CA MET A 162 -17.29 -7.94 7.12
C MET A 162 -15.82 -7.56 6.97
N ALA A 163 -15.28 -7.76 5.78
CA ALA A 163 -13.94 -7.34 5.42
C ALA A 163 -13.94 -6.74 4.01
N THR A 164 -12.99 -5.87 3.73
CA THR A 164 -12.70 -5.36 2.39
C THR A 164 -11.24 -5.59 2.03
N ASN A 165 -11.00 -5.90 0.76
CA ASN A 165 -9.64 -6.03 0.22
C ASN A 165 -9.67 -5.57 -1.24
N ILE A 166 -9.51 -4.27 -1.45
CA ILE A 166 -9.50 -3.63 -2.75
C ILE A 166 -8.04 -3.50 -3.18
N PRO A 167 -7.63 -4.09 -4.32
CA PRO A 167 -6.26 -4.00 -4.79
C PRO A 167 -5.94 -2.61 -5.34
N PRO A 168 -4.66 -2.21 -5.38
CA PRO A 168 -4.22 -1.00 -6.06
C PRO A 168 -4.26 -1.15 -7.59
N HIS A 169 -4.35 0.00 -8.30
CA HIS A 169 -4.42 0.06 -9.75
C HIS A 169 -3.47 1.11 -10.31
N ASN A 170 -3.18 1.02 -11.60
CA ASN A 170 -2.34 1.98 -12.29
C ASN A 170 -3.02 3.37 -12.35
N PRO A 171 -2.36 4.44 -11.84
CA PRO A 171 -2.96 5.77 -11.81
C PRO A 171 -3.35 6.29 -13.19
N GLY A 172 -2.55 6.02 -14.23
CA GLY A 172 -2.83 6.45 -15.60
C GLY A 172 -4.09 5.78 -16.17
N GLU A 173 -4.25 4.47 -15.94
CA GLU A 173 -5.43 3.71 -16.37
C GLU A 173 -6.69 4.20 -15.62
N VAL A 174 -6.58 4.43 -14.29
CA VAL A 174 -7.69 4.94 -13.49
C VAL A 174 -8.12 6.33 -13.96
N ILE A 175 -7.18 7.23 -14.25
CA ILE A 175 -7.50 8.57 -14.78
C ILE A 175 -8.16 8.45 -16.17
N ALA A 176 -7.65 7.59 -17.05
CA ALA A 176 -8.25 7.35 -18.36
C ALA A 176 -9.69 6.81 -18.25
N ALA A 177 -9.94 5.93 -17.27
CA ALA A 177 -11.31 5.46 -16.99
C ALA A 177 -12.22 6.57 -16.47
N CYS A 178 -11.73 7.48 -15.61
CA CYS A 178 -12.46 8.66 -15.18
C CYS A 178 -12.81 9.56 -16.36
N GLU A 179 -11.86 9.84 -17.27
CA GLU A 179 -12.12 10.62 -18.47
C GLU A 179 -13.16 9.96 -19.38
N ALA A 180 -13.10 8.64 -19.56
CA ALA A 180 -14.08 7.91 -20.34
C ALA A 180 -15.48 8.00 -19.71
N TYR A 181 -15.59 7.87 -18.39
CA TYR A 181 -16.84 7.99 -17.66
C TYR A 181 -17.43 9.42 -17.73
N ILE A 182 -16.59 10.46 -17.67
CA ILE A 182 -17.04 11.86 -17.81
C ILE A 182 -17.59 12.11 -19.21
N ARG A 183 -16.96 11.53 -20.25
CA ARG A 183 -17.43 11.67 -21.65
C ARG A 183 -18.70 10.89 -21.93
N ASP A 184 -18.85 9.71 -21.32
CA ASP A 184 -20.02 8.86 -21.43
C ASP A 184 -20.41 8.28 -20.04
N PRO A 185 -21.30 8.94 -19.28
CA PRO A 185 -21.76 8.43 -17.98
C PRO A 185 -22.54 7.10 -18.03
N LEU A 186 -22.91 6.64 -19.23
CA LEU A 186 -23.57 5.35 -19.43
C LEU A 186 -22.59 4.23 -19.83
N ILE A 187 -21.28 4.50 -19.84
CA ILE A 187 -20.25 3.50 -20.13
C ILE A 187 -20.42 2.28 -19.21
N THR A 188 -20.32 1.08 -19.78
CA THR A 188 -20.51 -0.14 -19.01
C THR A 188 -19.27 -0.52 -18.20
N THR A 189 -19.45 -1.34 -17.16
CA THR A 189 -18.33 -1.87 -16.36
C THR A 189 -17.36 -2.67 -17.23
N GLU A 190 -17.87 -3.42 -18.21
CA GLU A 190 -17.04 -4.18 -19.15
C GLU A 190 -16.14 -3.26 -19.97
N ALA A 191 -16.68 -2.15 -20.48
CA ALA A 191 -15.90 -1.16 -21.24
C ALA A 191 -14.84 -0.46 -20.35
N LEU A 192 -15.17 -0.15 -19.09
CA LEU A 192 -14.20 0.35 -18.12
C LEU A 192 -13.11 -0.67 -17.79
N THR A 193 -13.43 -1.96 -17.77
CA THR A 193 -12.47 -3.04 -17.53
C THR A 193 -11.46 -3.22 -18.68
N GLU A 194 -11.79 -2.78 -19.88
CA GLU A 194 -10.81 -2.74 -20.98
C GLU A 194 -9.80 -1.59 -20.81
N ILE A 195 -10.17 -0.52 -20.11
CA ILE A 195 -9.29 0.63 -19.80
C ILE A 195 -8.45 0.31 -18.55
N VAL A 196 -9.06 -0.30 -17.52
CA VAL A 196 -8.39 -0.76 -16.29
C VAL A 196 -8.42 -2.29 -16.27
N PRO A 197 -7.48 -2.96 -16.95
CA PRO A 197 -7.56 -4.40 -17.19
C PRO A 197 -7.32 -5.25 -15.93
N GLY A 198 -6.79 -4.66 -14.87
CA GLY A 198 -6.52 -5.35 -13.61
C GLY A 198 -5.75 -4.53 -12.60
N PRO A 199 -5.49 -5.12 -11.42
CA PRO A 199 -4.64 -4.54 -10.39
C PRO A 199 -3.21 -4.27 -10.89
N ASP A 200 -2.59 -3.23 -10.32
CA ASP A 200 -1.20 -2.85 -10.53
C ASP A 200 -0.50 -2.75 -9.17
N PHE A 201 0.19 -3.82 -8.79
CA PHE A 201 0.80 -3.94 -7.46
C PHE A 201 2.16 -3.25 -7.39
N PRO A 202 2.47 -2.53 -6.29
CA PRO A 202 3.76 -1.83 -6.14
C PRO A 202 4.98 -2.77 -6.18
N THR A 203 4.83 -4.02 -5.79
CA THR A 203 5.91 -5.03 -5.81
C THR A 203 5.98 -5.82 -7.11
N GLY A 204 5.14 -5.49 -8.11
CA GLY A 204 5.06 -6.21 -9.38
C GLY A 204 4.45 -7.60 -9.25
N GLY A 205 5.05 -8.57 -9.94
CA GLY A 205 4.56 -9.94 -10.01
C GLY A 205 3.66 -10.21 -11.22
N LEU A 206 3.22 -11.45 -11.34
CA LEU A 206 2.38 -11.91 -12.44
C LEU A 206 0.99 -12.28 -11.94
N ILE A 207 -0.04 -11.74 -12.57
CA ILE A 207 -1.44 -12.14 -12.31
C ILE A 207 -1.80 -13.29 -13.23
N MET A 208 -2.29 -14.40 -12.65
CA MET A 208 -2.60 -15.62 -13.36
C MET A 208 -4.07 -15.64 -13.78
N GLY A 209 -4.29 -15.24 -15.05
CA GLY A 209 -5.64 -15.20 -15.64
C GLY A 209 -6.44 -13.97 -15.30
N ARG A 210 -7.51 -13.72 -16.08
CA ARG A 210 -8.37 -12.53 -15.95
C ARG A 210 -9.76 -12.82 -15.35
N HIS A 211 -10.09 -14.09 -15.15
CA HIS A 211 -11.46 -14.46 -14.70
C HIS A 211 -11.81 -13.84 -13.34
N GLY A 212 -10.92 -14.02 -12.34
CA GLY A 212 -11.14 -13.48 -11.01
C GLY A 212 -11.17 -11.95 -10.95
N ILE A 213 -10.43 -11.26 -11.85
CA ILE A 213 -10.48 -9.79 -11.97
C ILE A 213 -11.86 -9.37 -12.48
N ARG A 214 -12.34 -9.96 -13.57
CA ARG A 214 -13.65 -9.64 -14.16
C ARG A 214 -14.78 -9.92 -13.18
N GLU A 215 -14.70 -11.04 -12.46
CA GLU A 215 -15.67 -11.39 -11.43
C GLU A 215 -15.65 -10.35 -10.28
N ALA A 216 -14.45 -9.96 -9.81
CA ALA A 216 -14.31 -8.95 -8.77
C ALA A 216 -14.90 -7.59 -9.18
N TYR A 217 -14.67 -7.14 -10.41
CA TYR A 217 -15.17 -5.86 -10.90
C TYR A 217 -16.69 -5.89 -11.16
N ALA A 218 -17.22 -7.01 -11.62
CA ALA A 218 -18.65 -7.15 -11.90
C ALA A 218 -19.51 -7.36 -10.64
N THR A 219 -18.98 -8.09 -9.65
CA THR A 219 -19.78 -8.54 -8.48
C THR A 219 -19.28 -8.00 -7.14
N GLY A 220 -18.12 -7.38 -7.12
CA GLY A 220 -17.41 -6.98 -5.89
C GLY A 220 -16.73 -8.15 -5.17
N ARG A 221 -16.68 -9.34 -5.76
CA ARG A 221 -16.02 -10.53 -5.20
C ARG A 221 -15.30 -11.29 -6.28
N GLY A 222 -14.02 -11.61 -6.06
CA GLY A 222 -13.22 -12.40 -6.99
C GLY A 222 -11.91 -12.80 -6.34
N SER A 223 -11.21 -13.75 -6.96
CA SER A 223 -9.91 -14.23 -6.51
C SER A 223 -8.85 -13.89 -7.56
N VAL A 224 -7.85 -13.10 -7.15
CA VAL A 224 -6.70 -12.73 -7.99
C VAL A 224 -5.50 -13.55 -7.54
N ILE A 225 -5.05 -14.46 -8.40
CA ILE A 225 -3.90 -15.32 -8.11
C ILE A 225 -2.65 -14.61 -8.61
N MET A 226 -1.71 -14.34 -7.71
CA MET A 226 -0.43 -13.71 -8.01
C MET A 226 0.71 -14.73 -7.93
N ARG A 227 1.71 -14.58 -8.78
CA ARG A 227 2.97 -15.33 -8.76
C ARG A 227 4.16 -14.38 -8.84
N ALA A 228 5.27 -14.85 -8.29
CA ALA A 228 6.56 -14.19 -8.46
C ALA A 228 6.94 -14.15 -9.95
N LYS A 229 7.68 -13.12 -10.36
CA LYS A 229 8.36 -13.09 -11.65
C LYS A 229 9.75 -13.68 -11.48
N ALA A 230 9.97 -14.81 -12.08
CA ALA A 230 11.22 -15.56 -11.95
C ALA A 230 11.68 -16.05 -13.31
N GLU A 231 13.00 -16.24 -13.45
CA GLU A 231 13.64 -16.83 -14.63
C GLU A 231 14.69 -17.86 -14.20
N VAL A 232 14.98 -18.80 -15.10
CA VAL A 232 16.04 -19.78 -14.93
C VAL A 232 17.26 -19.31 -15.71
N GLN A 233 18.38 -19.14 -15.03
CA GLN A 233 19.66 -18.76 -15.61
C GLN A 233 20.68 -19.87 -15.45
N THR A 234 21.60 -20.02 -16.40
CA THR A 234 22.73 -20.94 -16.28
C THR A 234 23.98 -20.15 -15.94
N THR A 235 24.60 -20.49 -14.82
CA THR A 235 25.85 -19.85 -14.36
C THR A 235 27.05 -20.32 -15.20
N ALA A 236 28.18 -19.57 -15.11
CA ALA A 236 29.44 -19.94 -15.78
C ALA A 236 30.00 -21.30 -15.35
N LYS A 237 29.50 -21.90 -14.26
CA LYS A 237 29.85 -23.25 -13.75
C LYS A 237 28.86 -24.32 -14.19
N ASP A 238 28.05 -24.07 -15.20
CA ASP A 238 27.01 -24.98 -15.73
C ASP A 238 26.01 -25.44 -14.64
N ARG A 239 25.67 -24.53 -13.72
CA ARG A 239 24.63 -24.73 -12.71
C ARG A 239 23.42 -23.90 -13.05
N GLU A 240 22.25 -24.46 -12.87
CA GLU A 240 20.99 -23.73 -13.04
C GLU A 240 20.64 -22.96 -11.76
N VAL A 241 20.13 -21.74 -11.93
CA VAL A 241 19.72 -20.84 -10.86
C VAL A 241 18.36 -20.28 -11.20
N ILE A 242 17.43 -20.28 -10.26
CA ILE A 242 16.18 -19.54 -10.38
C ILE A 242 16.40 -18.16 -9.75
N VAL A 243 16.31 -17.14 -10.59
CA VAL A 243 16.38 -15.72 -10.16
C VAL A 243 14.97 -15.19 -10.04
N VAL A 244 14.58 -14.75 -8.84
CA VAL A 244 13.27 -14.16 -8.57
C VAL A 244 13.43 -12.66 -8.52
N HIS A 245 12.84 -11.95 -9.49
CA HIS A 245 12.93 -10.49 -9.61
C HIS A 245 11.83 -9.73 -8.88
N GLU A 246 10.62 -10.30 -8.83
CA GLU A 246 9.46 -9.69 -8.22
C GLU A 246 8.72 -10.75 -7.38
N ILE A 247 8.25 -10.35 -6.21
CA ILE A 247 7.45 -11.21 -5.32
C ILE A 247 6.00 -10.70 -5.26
N PRO A 248 5.02 -11.57 -4.97
CA PRO A 248 3.64 -11.15 -4.85
C PRO A 248 3.43 -10.07 -3.77
N TYR A 249 2.52 -9.15 -4.03
CA TYR A 249 2.17 -8.07 -3.13
C TYR A 249 1.77 -8.59 -1.73
N GLN A 250 2.21 -7.89 -0.69
CA GLN A 250 1.99 -8.24 0.73
C GLN A 250 2.67 -9.55 1.18
N VAL A 251 3.55 -10.13 0.39
CA VAL A 251 4.38 -11.26 0.81
C VAL A 251 5.64 -10.72 1.49
N ASN A 252 5.92 -11.22 2.70
CA ASN A 252 7.17 -10.95 3.40
C ASN A 252 8.28 -11.80 2.79
N LYS A 253 9.35 -11.15 2.30
CA LYS A 253 10.44 -11.82 1.58
C LYS A 253 11.23 -12.76 2.50
N ALA A 254 11.57 -12.34 3.71
CA ALA A 254 12.32 -13.16 4.66
C ALA A 254 11.55 -14.43 5.04
N GLN A 255 10.26 -14.31 5.33
CA GLN A 255 9.40 -15.47 5.63
C GLN A 255 9.24 -16.40 4.42
N LEU A 256 9.20 -15.85 3.20
CA LEU A 256 9.16 -16.66 1.98
C LEU A 256 10.41 -17.52 1.85
N LEU A 257 11.59 -16.93 2.05
CA LEU A 257 12.87 -17.64 2.00
C LEU A 257 12.98 -18.71 3.10
N GLU A 258 12.59 -18.39 4.32
CA GLU A 258 12.55 -19.32 5.44
C GLU A 258 11.64 -20.51 5.10
N ARG A 259 10.45 -20.26 4.58
CA ARG A 259 9.48 -21.30 4.20
C ARG A 259 10.01 -22.22 3.09
N ILE A 260 10.67 -21.66 2.07
CA ILE A 260 11.30 -22.47 1.02
C ILE A 260 12.41 -23.34 1.64
N GLY A 261 13.26 -22.78 2.49
CA GLY A 261 14.31 -23.51 3.20
C GLY A 261 13.77 -24.66 4.08
N GLU A 262 12.62 -24.45 4.74
CA GLU A 262 11.92 -25.51 5.48
C GLU A 262 11.44 -26.62 4.55
N MET A 263 10.78 -26.29 3.44
CA MET A 263 10.27 -27.26 2.47
C MET A 263 11.39 -28.11 1.83
N VAL A 264 12.56 -27.50 1.62
CA VAL A 264 13.76 -28.23 1.16
C VAL A 264 14.25 -29.19 2.23
N ARG A 265 14.35 -28.77 3.49
CA ARG A 265 14.77 -29.63 4.62
C ARG A 265 13.80 -30.80 4.86
N GLU A 266 12.51 -30.55 4.71
CA GLU A 266 11.44 -31.54 4.81
C GLU A 266 11.32 -32.44 3.57
N LYS A 267 12.14 -32.20 2.53
CA LYS A 267 12.07 -32.88 1.24
C LYS A 267 10.73 -32.79 0.51
N THR A 268 9.98 -31.75 0.80
CA THR A 268 8.75 -31.41 0.07
C THR A 268 9.08 -30.82 -1.30
N ILE A 269 10.21 -30.11 -1.39
CA ILE A 269 10.83 -29.63 -2.63
C ILE A 269 12.22 -30.24 -2.70
N GLU A 270 12.55 -30.83 -3.84
CA GLU A 270 13.87 -31.41 -4.14
C GLU A 270 14.58 -30.58 -5.22
N GLY A 271 15.91 -30.72 -5.32
CA GLY A 271 16.72 -30.10 -6.37
C GLY A 271 17.20 -28.69 -6.06
N ILE A 272 17.01 -28.18 -4.85
CA ILE A 272 17.56 -26.90 -4.40
C ILE A 272 18.73 -27.14 -3.45
N SER A 273 19.93 -26.69 -3.83
CA SER A 273 21.16 -26.85 -3.05
C SER A 273 21.49 -25.64 -2.18
N ASP A 274 21.08 -24.44 -2.59
CA ASP A 274 21.38 -23.20 -1.87
C ASP A 274 20.29 -22.17 -2.11
N ILE A 275 20.06 -21.27 -1.14
CA ILE A 275 19.10 -20.16 -1.21
C ILE A 275 19.83 -18.93 -0.73
N ARG A 276 19.84 -17.89 -1.54
CA ARG A 276 20.48 -16.60 -1.21
C ARG A 276 19.54 -15.45 -1.46
N ASP A 277 19.57 -14.50 -0.55
CA ASP A 277 19.03 -13.17 -0.74
C ASP A 277 20.16 -12.28 -1.25
N GLU A 278 20.08 -11.84 -2.48
CA GLU A 278 21.05 -10.94 -3.13
C GLU A 278 20.47 -9.54 -3.35
N SER A 279 19.31 -9.24 -2.77
CA SER A 279 18.70 -7.93 -2.86
C SER A 279 19.41 -6.91 -1.96
N ASP A 280 19.69 -5.72 -2.49
CA ASP A 280 20.11 -4.57 -1.71
C ASP A 280 18.89 -3.92 -0.98
N ARG A 281 19.13 -2.81 -0.27
CA ARG A 281 18.10 -2.02 0.41
C ARG A 281 16.98 -1.54 -0.53
N ASN A 282 17.26 -1.43 -1.83
CA ASN A 282 16.33 -0.99 -2.86
C ASN A 282 15.80 -2.16 -3.71
N GLY A 283 16.05 -3.42 -3.26
CA GLY A 283 15.63 -4.60 -3.97
C GLY A 283 16.51 -4.98 -5.18
N ARG A 284 17.75 -4.48 -5.27
CA ARG A 284 18.67 -4.74 -6.39
C ARG A 284 19.69 -5.81 -6.03
N SER A 285 20.15 -6.60 -7.03
CA SER A 285 21.29 -7.50 -6.88
C SER A 285 22.61 -6.72 -6.87
N GLU A 286 23.50 -7.00 -5.90
CA GLU A 286 24.83 -6.37 -5.82
C GLU A 286 25.76 -6.74 -6.99
N GLU A 287 25.51 -7.80 -7.73
CA GLU A 287 26.35 -8.23 -8.87
C GLU A 287 26.21 -7.38 -10.14
N HIS A 288 25.28 -6.43 -10.20
CA HIS A 288 25.05 -5.55 -11.36
C HIS A 288 25.49 -4.10 -11.17
N THR A 289 26.60 -3.86 -10.50
CA THR A 289 27.21 -2.51 -10.39
C THR A 289 27.99 -2.06 -11.63
N SER A 290 27.88 -2.76 -12.76
CA SER A 290 28.40 -2.26 -14.04
C SER A 290 27.32 -2.34 -15.11
N GLU A 291 26.77 -1.17 -15.46
CA GLU A 291 25.95 -0.89 -16.63
C GLU A 291 24.57 -1.55 -16.69
N LEU A 292 23.55 -0.92 -16.07
CA LEU A 292 22.30 -0.55 -16.76
C LEU A 292 21.36 0.16 -15.76
N GLN A 293 21.05 1.41 -16.06
CA GLN A 293 20.00 2.19 -15.42
C GLN A 293 18.65 1.56 -15.77
N SER A 294 18.08 0.78 -14.85
CA SER A 294 16.65 0.48 -14.85
C SER A 294 16.24 0.23 -13.41
N PRO A 295 15.16 0.87 -12.93
CA PRO A 295 14.72 0.69 -11.55
C PRO A 295 14.01 -0.66 -11.39
N ASP A 296 14.09 -1.22 -10.17
CA ASP A 296 13.21 -2.21 -9.60
C ASP A 296 13.48 -3.69 -9.94
N HIS A 297 14.49 -4.30 -9.29
CA HIS A 297 14.54 -5.76 -9.24
C HIS A 297 14.92 -6.27 -7.85
N LEU A 298 13.96 -6.88 -7.17
CA LEU A 298 14.16 -7.79 -6.05
C LEU A 298 14.80 -9.08 -6.60
N VAL A 299 16.01 -9.45 -6.17
CA VAL A 299 16.66 -10.67 -6.67
C VAL A 299 16.89 -11.65 -5.53
N CYS A 300 16.16 -12.77 -5.57
CA CYS A 300 16.45 -13.96 -4.78
C CYS A 300 16.97 -15.05 -5.72
N ARG A 301 18.11 -15.67 -5.41
CA ARG A 301 18.70 -16.76 -6.17
C ARG A 301 18.52 -18.09 -5.47
N LEU A 302 17.96 -19.06 -6.19
CA LEU A 302 17.86 -20.47 -5.81
C LEU A 302 18.78 -21.29 -6.70
N LEU A 303 19.84 -21.89 -6.10
CA LEU A 303 20.73 -22.80 -6.83
C LEU A 303 20.09 -24.19 -6.90
N LEU A 304 19.94 -24.71 -8.12
CA LEU A 304 19.40 -26.04 -8.40
C LEU A 304 20.53 -27.08 -8.39
N GLU A 305 20.30 -28.23 -7.76
CA GLU A 305 21.10 -29.43 -7.96
C GLU A 305 20.70 -30.13 -9.27
N LYS A 306 21.71 -30.54 -10.05
CA LYS A 306 21.48 -31.44 -11.22
C LYS A 306 21.40 -32.88 -10.78
#